data_3343012da62fbda8877d096c4d268c9f
#
_entry.id   3343012da62fbda8877d096c4d268c9f
#
_cell.length_a   1.000
_cell.length_b   1.000
_cell.length_c   1.000
_cell.angle_alpha   90.00
_cell.angle_beta   90.00
_cell.angle_gamma   90.00
#
_symmetry.space_group_name_H-M   'P 1'
#
loop_
_entity.id
_entity.type
_entity.pdbx_description
1 polymer ?
#
loop_
_entity_poly.entity_id
_entity_poly.type
_entity_poly.pdbx_seq_one_letter_code
_entity_poly.pdbx_strand_id
1 'polypeptide(L)'
;MSLAWQASLFPPSGERLSFNGRTRHDLDATSWVDLVPGWVPDHAELFAELEREAPWHQRTRRRWDAEVLEPRRVAGYDSSLPASLEQLRAAVSQRYGVVFGTCLVNLYRDGSDAVAWHGDTVRHVLRDPVVVTVSLGSRRRFLVRRTGGGPILHTWSPGGG
;
A
#
# COMPACT_ATOMS: atom_id res chain seq x y z
N MET A 1 -28.97 8.81 -25.85
CA MET A 1 -27.67 8.44 -25.26
C MET A 1 -27.89 8.35 -23.75
N SER A 2 -27.91 7.12 -23.23
CA SER A 2 -28.14 6.86 -21.81
C SER A 2 -26.78 6.97 -21.10
N LEU A 3 -26.64 7.95 -20.22
CA LEU A 3 -25.53 8.02 -19.28
C LEU A 3 -25.71 6.89 -18.27
N ALA A 4 -24.91 5.85 -18.39
CA ALA A 4 -24.84 4.82 -17.37
C ALA A 4 -24.26 5.45 -16.10
N TRP A 5 -25.10 5.61 -15.09
CA TRP A 5 -24.70 5.97 -13.74
C TRP A 5 -23.89 4.80 -13.17
N GLN A 6 -22.59 4.98 -13.06
CA GLN A 6 -21.77 4.06 -12.31
C GLN A 6 -22.01 4.35 -10.84
N ALA A 7 -22.78 3.51 -10.18
CA ALA A 7 -22.95 3.60 -8.74
C ALA A 7 -21.59 3.48 -8.07
N SER A 8 -21.24 4.48 -7.24
CA SER A 8 -20.06 4.37 -6.38
C SER A 8 -20.24 3.13 -5.51
N LEU A 9 -19.27 2.24 -5.52
CA LEU A 9 -19.25 1.03 -4.69
C LEU A 9 -19.23 1.35 -3.19
N PHE A 10 -18.95 2.61 -2.84
CA PHE A 10 -19.06 3.10 -1.49
C PHE A 10 -20.35 3.93 -1.39
N PRO A 11 -21.36 3.46 -0.63
CA PRO A 11 -22.57 4.22 -0.40
C PRO A 11 -22.25 5.57 0.28
N PRO A 12 -23.05 6.62 0.06
CA PRO A 12 -22.85 7.94 0.68
C PRO A 12 -23.13 7.94 2.19
N SER A 13 -23.40 6.80 2.78
CA SER A 13 -23.68 6.63 4.20
C SER A 13 -22.50 5.95 4.86
N GLY A 14 -21.50 6.72 5.31
CA GLY A 14 -21.04 6.27 6.40
C GLY A 14 -19.76 6.33 7.05
N GLU A 15 -19.05 5.38 7.05
CA GLU A 15 -17.82 5.37 7.80
C GLU A 15 -16.74 6.06 6.98
N ARG A 16 -16.47 7.31 7.34
CA ARG A 16 -15.35 8.06 6.75
C ARG A 16 -14.06 7.40 7.15
N LEU A 17 -13.12 7.30 6.20
CA LEU A 17 -11.74 6.94 6.47
C LEU A 17 -11.23 7.80 7.63
N SER A 18 -10.99 7.18 8.78
CA SER A 18 -10.67 7.89 10.02
C SER A 18 -9.26 7.55 10.47
N PHE A 19 -8.51 8.57 10.86
CA PHE A 19 -7.19 8.39 11.47
C PHE A 19 -7.26 8.32 13.01
N ASN A 20 -8.45 8.10 13.57
CA ASN A 20 -8.63 7.82 14.99
C ASN A 20 -7.91 6.51 15.35
N GLY A 21 -7.27 6.46 16.51
CA GLY A 21 -6.48 5.30 16.90
C GLY A 21 -5.10 5.20 16.25
N ARG A 22 -4.67 6.23 15.49
CA ARG A 22 -3.32 6.33 14.97
C ARG A 22 -2.29 6.30 16.11
N THR A 23 -1.31 5.42 15.98
CA THR A 23 -0.17 5.36 16.88
C THR A 23 1.11 5.69 16.10
N ARG A 24 1.89 6.65 16.60
CA ARG A 24 3.20 6.99 16.04
C ARG A 24 4.31 6.23 16.73
N HIS A 25 5.22 5.69 15.93
CA HIS A 25 6.45 5.04 16.35
C HIS A 25 7.64 5.79 15.73
N ASP A 26 8.42 6.46 16.54
CA ASP A 26 9.66 7.10 16.08
C ASP A 26 10.72 6.01 15.90
N LEU A 27 11.34 5.97 14.71
CA LEU A 27 12.40 5.02 14.36
C LEU A 27 13.77 5.58 14.69
N ASP A 28 13.91 6.89 14.51
CA ASP A 28 15.09 7.70 14.88
C ASP A 28 14.69 9.18 15.01
N ALA A 29 15.66 10.09 15.07
CA ALA A 29 15.40 11.53 15.23
C ALA A 29 14.63 12.17 14.06
N THR A 30 14.56 11.52 12.89
CA THR A 30 13.98 12.08 11.67
C THR A 30 12.95 11.17 10.99
N SER A 31 12.91 9.90 11.38
CA SER A 31 12.09 8.87 10.72
C SER A 31 11.04 8.32 11.66
N TRP A 32 9.85 8.11 11.15
CA TRP A 32 8.72 7.63 11.93
C TRP A 32 7.81 6.69 11.10
N VAL A 33 6.99 5.93 11.81
CA VAL A 33 5.89 5.14 11.25
C VAL A 33 4.60 5.47 12.00
N ASP A 34 3.55 5.82 11.27
CA ASP A 34 2.20 5.90 11.80
C ASP A 34 1.46 4.60 11.47
N LEU A 35 0.86 3.98 12.48
CA LEU A 35 -0.04 2.83 12.32
C LEU A 35 -1.48 3.27 12.56
N VAL A 36 -2.38 2.89 11.65
CA VAL A 36 -3.82 3.19 11.73
C VAL A 36 -4.58 1.89 11.47
N PRO A 37 -4.80 1.05 12.49
CA PRO A 37 -5.55 -0.19 12.34
C PRO A 37 -7.01 0.07 11.99
N GLY A 38 -7.58 -0.75 11.09
CA GLY A 38 -8.98 -0.65 10.69
C GLY A 38 -9.30 0.64 9.93
N TRP A 39 -8.32 1.22 9.23
CA TRP A 39 -8.49 2.47 8.50
C TRP A 39 -9.47 2.37 7.32
N VAL A 40 -9.51 1.21 6.67
CA VAL A 40 -10.43 0.92 5.55
C VAL A 40 -11.55 0.01 6.06
N PRO A 41 -12.75 0.54 6.33
CA PRO A 41 -13.86 -0.25 6.88
C PRO A 41 -14.25 -1.42 5.98
N ASP A 42 -14.41 -1.16 4.68
CA ASP A 42 -14.84 -2.14 3.68
C ASP A 42 -13.64 -2.81 2.99
N HIS A 43 -12.60 -3.14 3.79
CA HIS A 43 -11.33 -3.68 3.27
C HIS A 43 -11.49 -5.00 2.50
N ALA A 44 -12.49 -5.82 2.83
CA ALA A 44 -12.73 -7.10 2.18
C ALA A 44 -13.29 -6.91 0.76
N GLU A 45 -14.21 -5.98 0.58
CA GLU A 45 -14.79 -5.60 -0.70
C GLU A 45 -13.71 -4.98 -1.60
N LEU A 46 -12.93 -4.06 -1.05
CA LEU A 46 -11.81 -3.45 -1.77
C LEU A 46 -10.75 -4.49 -2.18
N PHE A 47 -10.46 -5.45 -1.31
CA PHE A 47 -9.55 -6.54 -1.65
C PHE A 47 -10.09 -7.35 -2.83
N ALA A 48 -11.36 -7.77 -2.78
CA ALA A 48 -12.00 -8.55 -3.84
C ALA A 48 -12.10 -7.77 -5.17
N GLU A 49 -12.37 -6.48 -5.12
CA GLU A 49 -12.35 -5.59 -6.29
C GLU A 49 -10.96 -5.59 -6.94
N LEU A 50 -9.92 -5.29 -6.17
CA LEU A 50 -8.56 -5.21 -6.68
C LEU A 50 -8.04 -6.56 -7.17
N GLU A 51 -8.34 -7.66 -6.46
CA GLU A 51 -7.94 -9.00 -6.89
C GLU A 51 -8.50 -9.33 -8.27
N ARG A 52 -9.75 -8.95 -8.55
CA ARG A 52 -10.45 -9.23 -9.81
C ARG A 52 -10.06 -8.28 -10.94
N GLU A 53 -9.88 -6.98 -10.66
CA GLU A 53 -9.88 -5.94 -11.69
C GLU A 53 -8.51 -5.30 -11.92
N ALA A 54 -7.57 -5.41 -10.97
CA ALA A 54 -6.28 -4.79 -11.15
C ALA A 54 -5.49 -5.43 -12.31
N PRO A 55 -4.74 -4.65 -13.09
CA PRO A 55 -3.97 -5.14 -14.24
C PRO A 55 -2.72 -5.90 -13.76
N TRP A 56 -2.93 -7.04 -13.15
CA TRP A 56 -1.89 -7.84 -12.55
C TRP A 56 -0.87 -8.36 -13.56
N HIS A 57 0.40 -8.15 -13.24
CA HIS A 57 1.51 -8.80 -13.90
C HIS A 57 2.54 -9.30 -12.89
N GLN A 58 3.37 -10.23 -13.29
CA GLN A 58 4.47 -10.73 -12.48
C GLN A 58 5.78 -10.28 -13.11
N ARG A 59 6.59 -9.58 -12.32
CA ARG A 59 7.88 -9.07 -12.79
C ARG A 59 8.91 -10.19 -12.81
N THR A 60 9.77 -10.18 -13.85
CA THR A 60 10.97 -10.98 -13.89
C THR A 60 12.16 -10.13 -13.45
N ARG A 61 12.98 -10.65 -12.57
CA ARG A 61 14.23 -10.01 -12.16
C ARG A 61 15.39 -10.90 -12.56
N ARG A 62 16.38 -10.32 -13.22
CA ARG A 62 17.65 -11.02 -13.46
C ARG A 62 18.44 -11.08 -12.16
N ARG A 63 18.75 -12.30 -11.72
CA ARG A 63 19.59 -12.56 -10.56
C ARG A 63 20.70 -13.47 -11.00
N TRP A 64 21.95 -12.98 -10.95
CA TRP A 64 23.11 -13.66 -11.54
C TRP A 64 22.85 -13.89 -13.04
N ASP A 65 22.95 -15.09 -13.52
CA ASP A 65 22.73 -15.47 -14.93
C ASP A 65 21.32 -16.04 -15.20
N ALA A 66 20.43 -16.03 -14.21
CA ALA A 66 19.08 -16.56 -14.33
C ALA A 66 18.00 -15.45 -14.22
N GLU A 67 16.96 -15.59 -15.01
CA GLU A 67 15.72 -14.83 -14.83
C GLU A 67 14.85 -15.52 -13.79
N VAL A 68 14.48 -14.80 -12.74
CA VAL A 68 13.65 -15.32 -11.67
C VAL A 68 12.37 -14.46 -11.58
N LEU A 69 11.23 -15.11 -11.56
CA LEU A 69 9.95 -14.43 -11.31
C LEU A 69 9.94 -13.90 -9.87
N GLU A 70 9.54 -12.64 -9.71
CA GLU A 70 9.33 -12.09 -8.37
C GLU A 70 8.17 -12.83 -7.69
N PRO A 71 8.32 -13.24 -6.41
CA PRO A 71 7.29 -13.98 -5.71
C PRO A 71 6.17 -13.05 -5.22
N ARG A 72 5.48 -12.41 -6.14
CA ARG A 72 4.25 -11.61 -5.98
C ARG A 72 3.75 -11.16 -7.34
N ARG A 73 2.48 -10.78 -7.43
CA ARG A 73 1.96 -10.02 -8.55
C ARG A 73 1.95 -8.53 -8.22
N VAL A 74 2.05 -7.70 -9.23
CA VAL A 74 2.03 -6.23 -9.08
C VAL A 74 1.09 -5.61 -10.09
N ALA A 75 0.48 -4.50 -9.70
CA ALA A 75 -0.27 -3.62 -10.60
C ALA A 75 0.11 -2.17 -10.29
N GLY A 76 0.48 -1.41 -11.30
CA GLY A 76 0.90 -0.01 -11.17
C GLY A 76 -0.15 0.92 -11.75
N TYR A 77 -0.36 2.05 -11.08
CA TYR A 77 -1.24 3.12 -11.51
C TYR A 77 -0.48 4.44 -11.43
N ASP A 78 -0.25 5.07 -12.58
CA ASP A 78 0.52 6.33 -12.65
C ASP A 78 -0.38 7.57 -12.66
N SER A 79 -1.37 7.63 -13.56
CA SER A 79 -2.18 8.83 -13.78
C SER A 79 -3.69 8.64 -13.57
N SER A 80 -4.16 7.41 -13.57
CA SER A 80 -5.57 7.10 -13.39
C SER A 80 -5.71 5.96 -12.40
N LEU A 81 -6.34 6.22 -11.27
CA LEU A 81 -6.67 5.23 -10.26
C LEU A 81 -8.14 4.82 -10.34
N PRO A 82 -8.49 3.57 -9.99
CA PRO A 82 -9.87 3.23 -9.64
C PRO A 82 -10.41 4.19 -8.58
N ALA A 83 -11.72 4.46 -8.61
CA ALA A 83 -12.35 5.40 -7.70
C ALA A 83 -12.10 5.08 -6.22
N SER A 84 -12.06 3.79 -5.88
CA SER A 84 -11.74 3.27 -4.55
C SER A 84 -10.33 3.67 -4.09
N LEU A 85 -9.32 3.49 -4.92
CA LEU A 85 -7.95 3.90 -4.61
C LEU A 85 -7.78 5.42 -4.60
N GLU A 86 -8.51 6.14 -5.46
CA GLU A 86 -8.50 7.60 -5.47
C GLU A 86 -9.01 8.20 -4.16
N GLN A 87 -10.05 7.62 -3.57
CA GLN A 87 -10.56 8.03 -2.26
C GLN A 87 -9.51 7.84 -1.16
N LEU A 88 -8.82 6.71 -1.15
CA LEU A 88 -7.72 6.46 -0.21
C LEU A 88 -6.59 7.47 -0.41
N ARG A 89 -6.19 7.70 -1.66
CA ARG A 89 -5.15 8.68 -2.01
C ARG A 89 -5.51 10.09 -1.53
N ALA A 90 -6.75 10.52 -1.76
CA ALA A 90 -7.23 11.82 -1.33
C ALA A 90 -7.19 11.97 0.20
N ALA A 91 -7.62 10.94 0.94
CA ALA A 91 -7.64 10.96 2.40
C ALA A 91 -6.23 11.05 2.99
N VAL A 92 -5.26 10.26 2.49
CA VAL A 92 -3.87 10.33 2.97
C VAL A 92 -3.19 11.62 2.54
N SER A 93 -3.48 12.12 1.33
CA SER A 93 -2.96 13.41 0.86
C SER A 93 -3.41 14.55 1.77
N GLN A 94 -4.68 14.58 2.11
CA GLN A 94 -5.23 15.57 3.05
C GLN A 94 -4.61 15.43 4.44
N ARG A 95 -4.45 14.21 4.92
CA ARG A 95 -3.92 13.94 6.27
C ARG A 95 -2.48 14.38 6.44
N TYR A 96 -1.62 14.11 5.45
CA TYR A 96 -0.18 14.35 5.55
C TYR A 96 0.29 15.61 4.81
N GLY A 97 -0.61 16.31 4.10
CA GLY A 97 -0.25 17.50 3.32
C GLY A 97 0.69 17.18 2.14
N VAL A 98 0.62 15.96 1.59
CA VAL A 98 1.49 15.47 0.53
C VAL A 98 0.64 15.05 -0.68
N VAL A 99 1.11 15.38 -1.89
CA VAL A 99 0.50 14.89 -3.11
C VAL A 99 1.14 13.57 -3.49
N PHE A 100 0.38 12.47 -3.42
CA PHE A 100 0.83 11.15 -3.86
C PHE A 100 0.58 10.98 -5.36
N GLY A 101 1.63 10.77 -6.14
CA GLY A 101 1.57 10.69 -7.61
C GLY A 101 1.31 9.29 -8.15
N THR A 102 1.92 8.27 -7.55
CA THR A 102 1.84 6.89 -8.04
C THR A 102 1.27 5.95 -6.98
N CYS A 103 0.59 4.90 -7.44
CA CYS A 103 0.14 3.82 -6.59
C CYS A 103 0.63 2.48 -7.15
N LEU A 104 1.24 1.67 -6.30
CA LEU A 104 1.66 0.31 -6.62
C LEU A 104 0.92 -0.67 -5.72
N VAL A 105 0.16 -1.56 -6.32
CA VAL A 105 -0.53 -2.62 -5.61
C VAL A 105 0.26 -3.92 -5.73
N ASN A 106 0.46 -4.61 -4.60
CA ASN A 106 1.14 -5.90 -4.55
C ASN A 106 0.16 -6.97 -4.07
N LEU A 107 0.02 -8.05 -4.82
CA LEU A 107 -0.74 -9.21 -4.41
C LEU A 107 0.23 -10.33 -3.97
N TYR A 108 0.08 -10.72 -2.72
CA TYR A 108 0.75 -11.88 -2.13
C TYR A 108 -0.28 -13.01 -2.02
N ARG A 109 -0.14 -14.03 -2.86
CA ARG A 109 -1.13 -15.09 -3.03
C ARG A 109 -1.16 -16.07 -1.85
N ASP A 110 0.01 -16.31 -1.27
CA ASP A 110 0.20 -17.24 -0.16
C ASP A 110 1.45 -16.89 0.69
N GLY A 111 1.83 -17.78 1.59
CA GLY A 111 2.97 -17.59 2.47
C GLY A 111 4.34 -17.65 1.79
N SER A 112 4.43 -18.12 0.53
CA SER A 112 5.67 -18.16 -0.24
C SER A 112 5.96 -16.85 -0.96
N ASP A 113 4.93 -16.06 -1.24
CA ASP A 113 5.08 -14.74 -1.85
C ASP A 113 5.72 -13.75 -0.87
N ALA A 114 6.70 -13.01 -1.35
CA ALA A 114 7.49 -12.11 -0.52
C ALA A 114 8.06 -10.93 -1.31
N VAL A 115 8.52 -9.92 -0.59
CA VAL A 115 9.40 -8.88 -1.13
C VAL A 115 10.73 -8.91 -0.39
N ALA A 116 11.81 -8.79 -1.15
CA ALA A 116 13.14 -8.70 -0.56
C ALA A 116 13.32 -7.38 0.21
N TRP A 117 14.25 -7.38 1.15
CA TRP A 117 14.65 -6.15 1.83
C TRP A 117 15.06 -5.08 0.81
N HIS A 118 14.46 -3.92 0.92
CA HIS A 118 14.72 -2.76 0.08
C HIS A 118 14.43 -1.48 0.85
N GLY A 119 14.95 -0.37 0.38
CA GLY A 119 14.50 0.96 0.73
C GLY A 119 13.71 1.53 -0.45
N ASP A 120 12.68 2.29 -0.16
CA ASP A 120 11.93 2.97 -1.21
C ASP A 120 12.81 4.04 -1.86
N THR A 121 13.01 3.90 -3.17
CA THR A 121 13.74 4.89 -3.94
C THR A 121 12.76 5.93 -4.44
N VAL A 122 12.79 7.12 -3.86
CA VAL A 122 12.05 8.26 -4.38
C VAL A 122 12.85 8.87 -5.52
N ARG A 123 12.33 8.82 -6.74
CA ARG A 123 13.03 9.30 -7.96
C ARG A 123 13.43 10.78 -7.90
N HIS A 124 12.70 11.56 -7.15
CA HIS A 124 13.04 12.94 -6.83
C HIS A 124 13.32 12.97 -5.33
N VAL A 125 14.51 13.41 -4.96
CA VAL A 125 14.89 13.56 -3.55
C VAL A 125 13.97 14.60 -2.93
N LEU A 126 12.88 14.15 -2.36
CA LEU A 126 12.06 14.96 -1.48
C LEU A 126 12.78 15.04 -0.14
N ARG A 127 12.76 16.20 0.48
CA ARG A 127 13.44 16.42 1.76
C ARG A 127 12.91 15.49 2.85
N ASP A 128 11.60 15.25 2.85
CA ASP A 128 10.92 14.44 3.86
C ASP A 128 9.86 13.54 3.14
N PRO A 129 10.31 12.45 2.49
CA PRO A 129 9.39 11.60 1.72
C PRO A 129 8.44 10.85 2.65
N VAL A 130 7.15 10.85 2.31
CA VAL A 130 6.13 10.04 2.96
C VAL A 130 5.74 8.89 2.03
N VAL A 131 5.77 7.68 2.55
CA VAL A 131 5.26 6.47 1.88
C VAL A 131 4.08 5.95 2.67
N VAL A 132 2.98 5.66 2.00
CA VAL A 132 1.80 5.06 2.62
C VAL A 132 1.64 3.64 2.11
N THR A 133 1.46 2.71 3.03
CA THR A 133 1.12 1.32 2.72
C THR A 133 -0.22 0.98 3.33
N VAL A 134 -1.19 0.62 2.49
CA VAL A 134 -2.49 0.09 2.92
C VAL A 134 -2.47 -1.42 2.79
N SER A 135 -2.74 -2.14 3.88
CA SER A 135 -2.71 -3.61 3.91
C SER A 135 -4.12 -4.14 4.00
N LEU A 136 -4.55 -4.89 2.98
CA LEU A 136 -5.87 -5.49 2.88
C LEU A 136 -5.78 -7.01 3.04
N GLY A 137 -6.89 -7.64 3.45
CA GLY A 137 -6.98 -9.09 3.59
C GLY A 137 -6.19 -9.63 4.77
N SER A 138 -5.51 -10.77 4.58
CA SER A 138 -4.81 -11.47 5.66
C SER A 138 -3.61 -10.69 6.20
N ARG A 139 -3.39 -10.81 7.51
CA ARG A 139 -2.25 -10.15 8.18
C ARG A 139 -0.92 -10.66 7.64
N ARG A 140 0.00 -9.73 7.37
CA ARG A 140 1.39 -10.02 6.98
C ARG A 140 2.35 -9.23 7.84
N ARG A 141 3.50 -9.82 8.12
CA ARG A 141 4.56 -9.12 8.86
C ARG A 141 5.18 -8.03 7.99
N PHE A 142 5.21 -6.83 8.53
CA PHE A 142 5.97 -5.70 8.00
C PHE A 142 7.17 -5.49 8.93
N LEU A 143 8.36 -5.60 8.37
CA LEU A 143 9.61 -5.62 9.11
C LEU A 143 10.47 -4.43 8.73
N VAL A 144 11.06 -3.78 9.72
CA VAL A 144 11.98 -2.66 9.51
C VAL A 144 13.34 -2.98 10.15
N ARG A 145 14.40 -2.71 9.41
CA ARG A 145 15.78 -2.77 9.88
C ARG A 145 16.60 -1.63 9.28
N ARG A 146 17.81 -1.42 9.79
CA ARG A 146 18.73 -0.43 9.21
C ARG A 146 19.18 -0.81 7.81
N THR A 147 19.45 0.21 6.99
CA THR A 147 20.13 0.04 5.70
C THR A 147 21.48 -0.64 5.91
N GLY A 148 21.83 -1.57 5.03
CA GLY A 148 23.07 -2.37 5.17
C GLY A 148 22.90 -3.65 6.00
N GLY A 149 21.74 -3.86 6.63
CA GLY A 149 21.46 -5.12 7.35
C GLY A 149 21.39 -4.96 8.87
N GLY A 150 21.62 -6.07 9.59
CA GLY A 150 21.53 -6.11 11.04
C GLY A 150 20.19 -6.64 11.55
N PRO A 151 19.94 -6.54 12.87
CA PRO A 151 18.72 -7.06 13.49
C PRO A 151 17.47 -6.33 13.03
N ILE A 152 16.33 -7.02 13.12
CA ILE A 152 15.02 -6.41 12.94
C ILE A 152 14.77 -5.47 14.12
N LEU A 153 14.49 -4.21 13.82
CA LEU A 153 14.22 -3.18 14.82
C LEU A 153 12.74 -3.13 15.19
N HIS A 154 11.88 -3.25 14.19
CA HIS A 154 10.45 -3.19 14.39
C HIS A 154 9.74 -4.25 13.56
N THR A 155 8.63 -4.77 14.12
CA THR A 155 7.75 -5.73 13.46
C THR A 155 6.31 -5.35 13.74
N TRP A 156 5.53 -5.19 12.68
CA TRP A 156 4.08 -5.04 12.75
C TRP A 156 3.41 -6.11 11.89
N SER A 157 2.14 -6.34 12.12
CA SER A 157 1.34 -7.30 11.34
C SER A 157 0.06 -6.63 10.86
N PRO A 158 0.16 -5.64 9.96
CA PRO A 158 -1.01 -5.00 9.39
C PRO A 158 -1.83 -5.98 8.56
N GLY A 159 -3.14 -5.74 8.50
CA GLY A 159 -4.10 -6.49 7.72
C GLY A 159 -5.50 -6.22 8.20
N GLY A 160 -6.49 -6.47 7.35
CA GLY A 160 -7.87 -6.16 7.63
C GLY A 160 -8.20 -4.67 7.53
N GLY A 161 -7.49 -3.95 6.66
CA GLY A 161 -7.71 -2.52 6.38
C GLY A 161 -7.00 -1.57 7.31
#